data_c78cbbd6e335f43cdf1ad18dcc74cd37
#
_entry.id   c78cbbd6e335f43cdf1ad18dcc74cd37
#
_cell.length_a   1.000
_cell.length_b   1.000
_cell.length_c   1.000
_cell.angle_alpha   90.00
_cell.angle_beta   90.00
_cell.angle_gamma   90.00
#
_symmetry.space_group_name_H-M   'P 1'
#
loop_
_entity.id
_entity.type
_entity.pdbx_description
1 polymer ?
#
loop_
_entity_poly.entity_id
_entity_poly.type
_entity_poly.pdbx_seq_one_letter_code
_entity_poly.pdbx_strand_id
1 'polypeptide(L)'
;MTHHAGDLSRRHLSRRHVLAWTTSAAAVAATATVATVMAACTGGEGPDSDEEAGVARLDVVDSTGALLDFDGLREIQSNGAGEDGWDDQLLDPDTLEVLVHAPLYEDDESSAAVDLPDGGAATLTMSWPTSHGYSALLADIPGPGRYSLAELAARALHERQQSRLDAVDSVDSAASAEVRALRDDAAAALAACSAASDPAQRAARGAEALEAAAGAQLALDEACQALAPADAVIGVTFTQPPDTAQISQAVGIGDGQRQMAARIVVDDASDPGEMDAWRQTITALHAAGALALVQVCDSQTMTSFNAHAWDERVAALVAGLPEADAWEVGNELGGSWLGDDAVDKTLRAARAVRDDPATAATIVVVTLYYQLGQESAENSVLTWARDELPSELLDVTDVLGLSVYPQLHPLGTGADRVLSALAEAFPDQRVALTELGYGAEDLDSGPWWFGSQQDTASARTATARHLTSAALGRERSWGAPFWWYYLQDEKPGAPGGPVGDVLSDVATGSQDQ
;
A
#
# COMPACT_ATOMS: atom_id res chain seq x y z
N MET A 1 26.77 -3.73 -50.09
CA MET A 1 26.90 -4.44 -48.81
C MET A 1 26.28 -3.53 -47.78
N THR A 2 24.99 -3.71 -47.53
CA THR A 2 24.17 -2.90 -46.63
C THR A 2 23.94 -3.72 -45.38
N HIS A 3 24.51 -3.27 -44.25
CA HIS A 3 24.22 -3.82 -42.92
C HIS A 3 22.87 -3.30 -42.47
N HIS A 4 21.92 -4.21 -42.28
CA HIS A 4 20.71 -3.98 -41.50
C HIS A 4 21.08 -3.99 -40.02
N ALA A 5 21.01 -2.85 -39.39
CA ALA A 5 20.93 -2.74 -37.93
C ALA A 5 19.49 -3.09 -37.52
N GLY A 6 19.33 -4.19 -36.81
CA GLY A 6 18.04 -4.58 -36.23
C GLY A 6 17.66 -3.66 -35.10
N ASP A 7 16.55 -2.97 -35.25
CA ASP A 7 15.87 -2.18 -34.24
C ASP A 7 15.21 -3.15 -33.24
N LEU A 8 15.88 -3.41 -32.13
CA LEU A 8 15.29 -4.04 -30.96
C LEU A 8 14.57 -2.97 -30.15
N SER A 9 13.36 -2.61 -30.58
CA SER A 9 12.44 -1.86 -29.72
C SER A 9 12.14 -2.73 -28.50
N ARG A 10 12.78 -2.42 -27.38
CA ARG A 10 12.49 -3.00 -26.06
C ARG A 10 11.01 -2.73 -25.76
N ARG A 11 10.20 -3.77 -25.81
CA ARG A 11 8.81 -3.73 -25.36
C ARG A 11 8.84 -3.70 -23.85
N HIS A 12 8.55 -2.55 -23.25
CA HIS A 12 8.13 -2.51 -21.86
C HIS A 12 6.87 -3.37 -21.72
N LEU A 13 7.00 -4.54 -21.11
CA LEU A 13 5.86 -5.36 -20.72
C LEU A 13 5.17 -4.61 -19.58
N SER A 14 3.91 -4.20 -19.77
CA SER A 14 3.09 -3.70 -18.67
C SER A 14 2.88 -4.85 -17.68
N ARG A 15 2.75 -4.55 -16.38
CA ARG A 15 2.49 -5.56 -15.33
C ARG A 15 1.28 -6.47 -15.66
N ARG A 16 0.30 -5.98 -16.39
CA ARG A 16 -0.82 -6.78 -16.92
C ARG A 16 -0.41 -7.98 -17.75
N HIS A 17 0.67 -7.89 -18.53
CA HIS A 17 1.11 -9.02 -19.36
C HIS A 17 1.80 -10.11 -18.55
N VAL A 18 2.30 -9.80 -17.36
CA VAL A 18 2.97 -10.77 -16.49
C VAL A 18 1.95 -11.51 -15.62
N LEU A 19 0.96 -10.80 -15.05
CA LEU A 19 -0.13 -11.42 -14.27
C LEU A 19 -1.01 -12.37 -15.11
N ALA A 20 -1.25 -12.08 -16.39
CA ALA A 20 -2.03 -12.97 -17.28
C ALA A 20 -1.36 -14.32 -17.61
N TRP A 21 -0.08 -14.52 -17.28
CA TRP A 21 0.65 -15.76 -17.55
C TRP A 21 0.73 -16.72 -16.35
N THR A 22 0.43 -16.26 -15.14
CA THR A 22 0.51 -17.08 -13.92
C THR A 22 -0.76 -17.91 -13.66
N THR A 23 -1.90 -17.57 -14.24
CA THR A 23 -3.18 -18.29 -14.02
C THR A 23 -3.34 -19.60 -14.79
N SER A 24 -2.35 -20.04 -15.59
CA SER A 24 -2.49 -21.25 -16.43
C SER A 24 -1.75 -22.50 -15.95
N ALA A 25 -1.18 -22.56 -14.77
CA ALA A 25 -0.38 -23.70 -14.33
C ALA A 25 -0.57 -24.10 -12.86
N ALA A 26 -1.79 -24.35 -12.40
CA ALA A 26 -2.00 -25.15 -11.18
C ALA A 26 -3.39 -25.82 -11.15
N ALA A 27 -3.59 -26.81 -11.99
CA ALA A 27 -4.64 -27.82 -11.80
C ALA A 27 -3.96 -29.19 -11.67
N VAL A 28 -3.45 -29.51 -10.48
CA VAL A 28 -3.12 -30.87 -10.06
C VAL A 28 -3.90 -31.17 -8.81
N ALA A 29 -4.95 -31.97 -8.97
CA ALA A 29 -5.79 -32.48 -7.91
C ALA A 29 -5.00 -33.35 -6.93
N ALA A 30 -4.92 -32.94 -5.68
CA ALA A 30 -4.57 -33.80 -4.56
C ALA A 30 -5.85 -34.19 -3.79
N THR A 31 -6.36 -35.37 -4.05
CA THR A 31 -7.42 -36.00 -3.25
C THR A 31 -6.85 -36.48 -1.92
N ALA A 32 -7.09 -35.74 -0.84
CA ALA A 32 -6.86 -36.20 0.52
C ALA A 32 -8.18 -36.68 1.13
N THR A 33 -8.22 -37.97 1.43
CA THR A 33 -9.34 -38.65 2.10
C THR A 33 -9.31 -38.33 3.60
N VAL A 34 -10.26 -37.53 4.08
CA VAL A 34 -10.46 -37.32 5.53
C VAL A 34 -11.42 -38.39 6.05
N ALA A 35 -10.94 -39.21 6.98
CA ALA A 35 -11.75 -40.21 7.69
C ALA A 35 -12.54 -39.52 8.81
N THR A 36 -13.85 -39.56 8.68
CA THR A 36 -14.82 -39.12 9.69
C THR A 36 -14.86 -40.07 10.88
N VAL A 37 -14.46 -39.60 12.06
CA VAL A 37 -14.75 -40.32 13.31
C VAL A 37 -16.04 -39.79 13.91
N MET A 38 -17.11 -40.60 13.81
CA MET A 38 -18.37 -40.36 14.51
C MET A 38 -18.22 -40.80 15.99
N ALA A 39 -18.27 -39.85 16.90
CA ALA A 39 -18.54 -40.14 18.30
C ALA A 39 -19.98 -39.76 18.63
N ALA A 40 -20.80 -40.75 18.83
CA ALA A 40 -22.16 -40.57 19.33
C ALA A 40 -22.10 -40.30 20.84
N CYS A 41 -22.66 -39.17 21.29
CA CYS A 41 -23.07 -38.96 22.67
C CYS A 41 -24.55 -38.54 22.68
N THR A 42 -25.29 -39.30 23.42
CA THR A 42 -26.74 -39.25 23.65
C THR A 42 -27.16 -38.15 24.60
N GLY A 43 -28.20 -37.39 24.20
CA GLY A 43 -29.32 -36.97 25.00
C GLY A 43 -29.11 -36.05 26.23
N GLY A 44 -29.61 -34.84 26.05
CA GLY A 44 -29.94 -33.93 27.14
C GLY A 44 -30.64 -32.72 26.53
N GLU A 45 -32.00 -32.75 26.45
CA GLU A 45 -32.81 -31.57 26.14
C GLU A 45 -32.68 -30.59 27.31
N GLY A 46 -31.95 -29.50 27.09
CA GLY A 46 -31.96 -28.26 27.87
C GLY A 46 -32.61 -27.15 27.06
N PRO A 47 -33.20 -26.11 27.65
CA PRO A 47 -34.02 -25.14 26.96
C PRO A 47 -33.24 -24.39 25.89
N ASP A 48 -33.87 -24.24 24.72
CA ASP A 48 -33.46 -23.39 23.60
C ASP A 48 -33.17 -21.96 24.10
N SER A 49 -31.94 -21.68 24.40
CA SER A 49 -31.35 -20.34 24.25
C SER A 49 -30.53 -20.44 22.98
N ASP A 50 -31.10 -20.09 21.85
CA ASP A 50 -30.37 -19.73 20.65
C ASP A 50 -29.51 -18.52 21.05
N GLU A 51 -28.35 -18.78 21.64
CA GLU A 51 -27.25 -17.85 21.67
C GLU A 51 -26.78 -17.73 20.20
N GLU A 52 -27.24 -16.69 19.50
CA GLU A 52 -26.55 -16.16 18.31
C GLU A 52 -25.19 -15.64 18.73
N ALA A 53 -24.35 -16.54 19.24
CA ALA A 53 -23.06 -16.22 19.78
C ALA A 53 -22.15 -15.78 18.66
N GLY A 54 -21.82 -14.52 18.61
CA GLY A 54 -20.70 -14.02 17.81
C GLY A 54 -21.03 -13.39 16.47
N VAL A 55 -22.31 -13.18 16.08
CA VAL A 55 -22.66 -12.59 14.78
C VAL A 55 -22.74 -11.07 14.81
N ALA A 56 -22.07 -10.41 13.86
CA ALA A 56 -22.29 -8.99 13.54
C ALA A 56 -23.03 -8.86 12.21
N ARG A 57 -24.17 -8.15 12.23
CA ARG A 57 -24.99 -7.81 11.05
C ARG A 57 -24.66 -6.42 10.56
N LEU A 58 -24.49 -6.27 9.25
CA LEU A 58 -24.03 -5.05 8.61
C LEU A 58 -25.09 -4.52 7.65
N ASP A 59 -25.50 -3.26 7.86
CA ASP A 59 -26.43 -2.54 6.99
C ASP A 59 -25.66 -1.62 6.05
N VAL A 60 -25.98 -1.70 4.75
CA VAL A 60 -25.47 -0.85 3.68
C VAL A 60 -26.66 -0.33 2.87
N VAL A 61 -26.57 0.89 2.35
CA VAL A 61 -27.59 1.49 1.50
C VAL A 61 -27.06 1.83 0.11
N ASP A 62 -27.97 1.84 -0.85
CA ASP A 62 -27.71 2.38 -2.18
C ASP A 62 -27.74 3.92 -2.18
N SER A 63 -27.52 4.53 -3.36
CA SER A 63 -27.55 5.99 -3.55
C SER A 63 -28.93 6.63 -3.31
N THR A 64 -30.01 5.84 -3.19
CA THR A 64 -31.37 6.30 -2.86
C THR A 64 -31.67 6.24 -1.37
N GLY A 65 -30.79 5.60 -0.58
CA GLY A 65 -30.95 5.36 0.86
C GLY A 65 -31.74 4.09 1.19
N ALA A 66 -32.00 3.21 0.21
CA ALA A 66 -32.59 1.91 0.46
C ALA A 66 -31.53 0.89 0.89
N LEU A 67 -31.87 0.01 1.86
CA LEU A 67 -30.98 -1.08 2.25
C LEU A 67 -30.72 -2.01 1.08
N LEU A 68 -29.46 -2.32 0.87
CA LEU A 68 -29.01 -3.33 -0.07
C LEU A 68 -29.19 -4.73 0.52
N ASP A 69 -29.44 -5.69 -0.34
CA ASP A 69 -29.22 -7.11 -0.04
C ASP A 69 -27.74 -7.49 -0.22
N PHE A 70 -27.42 -8.75 0.01
CA PHE A 70 -26.05 -9.24 -0.09
C PHE A 70 -25.47 -9.10 -1.51
N ASP A 71 -26.27 -9.38 -2.54
CA ASP A 71 -25.86 -9.25 -3.94
C ASP A 71 -25.53 -7.78 -4.27
N GLY A 72 -26.36 -6.83 -3.81
CA GLY A 72 -26.09 -5.40 -3.98
C GLY A 72 -24.84 -4.92 -3.26
N LEU A 73 -24.54 -5.45 -2.06
CA LEU A 73 -23.26 -5.18 -1.38
C LEU A 73 -22.08 -5.71 -2.19
N ARG A 74 -22.18 -6.95 -2.66
CA ARG A 74 -21.15 -7.60 -3.48
C ARG A 74 -20.93 -6.89 -4.82
N GLU A 75 -21.97 -6.27 -5.39
CA GLU A 75 -21.81 -5.45 -6.60
C GLU A 75 -20.94 -4.21 -6.35
N ILE A 76 -21.11 -3.53 -5.21
CA ILE A 76 -20.23 -2.42 -4.81
C ILE A 76 -18.80 -2.91 -4.62
N GLN A 77 -18.61 -3.99 -3.90
CA GLN A 77 -17.30 -4.59 -3.62
C GLN A 77 -16.62 -5.08 -4.91
N SER A 78 -17.34 -5.72 -5.83
CA SER A 78 -16.78 -6.23 -7.09
C SER A 78 -16.23 -5.15 -8.00
N ASN A 79 -16.76 -3.95 -7.93
CA ASN A 79 -16.19 -2.79 -8.62
C ASN A 79 -14.81 -2.39 -8.06
N GLY A 80 -14.51 -2.81 -6.84
CA GLY A 80 -13.26 -2.53 -6.13
C GLY A 80 -12.31 -3.73 -5.99
N ALA A 81 -12.82 -4.96 -6.02
CA ALA A 81 -12.07 -6.17 -5.68
C ALA A 81 -11.11 -6.67 -6.78
N GLY A 82 -11.22 -6.18 -8.02
CA GLY A 82 -10.45 -6.71 -9.15
C GLY A 82 -10.99 -8.05 -9.68
N GLU A 83 -10.16 -8.77 -10.46
CA GLU A 83 -10.57 -10.01 -11.16
C GLU A 83 -10.46 -11.27 -10.28
N ASP A 84 -9.78 -11.20 -9.11
CA ASP A 84 -9.26 -12.36 -8.38
C ASP A 84 -10.12 -12.80 -7.17
N GLY A 85 -11.25 -12.19 -6.93
CA GLY A 85 -12.20 -12.62 -5.89
C GLY A 85 -12.59 -11.53 -4.89
N TRP A 86 -13.15 -11.96 -3.76
CA TRP A 86 -13.61 -11.06 -2.70
C TRP A 86 -12.43 -10.65 -1.83
N ASP A 87 -12.29 -9.34 -1.58
CA ASP A 87 -11.19 -8.76 -0.81
C ASP A 87 -11.57 -8.44 0.65
N ASP A 88 -12.71 -8.96 1.11
CA ASP A 88 -13.12 -8.78 2.50
C ASP A 88 -12.35 -9.70 3.45
N GLN A 89 -11.86 -9.11 4.55
CA GLN A 89 -11.13 -9.79 5.61
C GLN A 89 -11.62 -9.34 6.98
N LEU A 90 -11.66 -10.25 7.96
CA LEU A 90 -11.61 -9.85 9.35
C LEU A 90 -10.15 -9.82 9.80
N LEU A 91 -9.76 -8.70 10.36
CA LEU A 91 -8.43 -8.45 10.88
C LEU A 91 -8.46 -8.32 12.41
N ASP A 92 -7.37 -8.65 13.04
CA ASP A 92 -7.11 -8.26 14.42
C ASP A 92 -7.09 -6.73 14.52
N PRO A 93 -7.85 -6.12 15.45
CA PRO A 93 -7.99 -4.66 15.51
C PRO A 93 -6.70 -3.92 15.89
N ASP A 94 -5.77 -4.59 16.56
CA ASP A 94 -4.51 -3.98 17.03
C ASP A 94 -3.38 -4.20 16.02
N THR A 95 -3.28 -5.41 15.42
CA THR A 95 -2.15 -5.79 14.57
C THR A 95 -2.45 -5.73 13.07
N LEU A 96 -3.72 -5.72 12.67
CA LEU A 96 -4.22 -5.86 11.30
C LEU A 96 -3.81 -7.18 10.62
N GLU A 97 -3.43 -8.20 11.38
CA GLU A 97 -3.24 -9.55 10.87
C GLU A 97 -4.60 -10.18 10.53
N VAL A 98 -4.64 -11.01 9.50
CA VAL A 98 -5.88 -11.62 9.06
C VAL A 98 -6.33 -12.72 10.04
N LEU A 99 -7.53 -12.57 10.57
CA LEU A 99 -8.21 -13.56 11.40
C LEU A 99 -9.06 -14.51 10.54
N VAL A 100 -9.83 -13.97 9.59
CA VAL A 100 -10.71 -14.73 8.71
C VAL A 100 -10.71 -14.13 7.32
N HIS A 101 -10.46 -14.96 6.31
CA HIS A 101 -10.54 -14.59 4.89
C HIS A 101 -11.97 -14.73 4.36
N ALA A 102 -12.42 -13.77 3.55
CA ALA A 102 -13.74 -13.71 2.92
C ALA A 102 -14.91 -14.01 3.91
N PRO A 103 -14.99 -13.25 5.04
CA PRO A 103 -15.90 -13.57 6.14
C PRO A 103 -17.38 -13.23 5.88
N LEU A 104 -17.68 -12.37 4.89
CA LEU A 104 -19.05 -11.89 4.65
C LEU A 104 -19.94 -12.99 4.06
N TYR A 105 -21.12 -13.15 4.63
CA TYR A 105 -22.16 -14.06 4.11
C TYR A 105 -23.55 -13.40 4.07
N GLU A 106 -24.45 -14.01 3.29
CA GLU A 106 -25.84 -13.57 3.13
C GLU A 106 -26.63 -13.73 4.44
N ASP A 107 -27.42 -12.72 4.78
CA ASP A 107 -28.31 -12.68 5.95
C ASP A 107 -29.67 -12.08 5.55
N ASP A 108 -30.76 -12.73 5.96
CA ASP A 108 -32.13 -12.32 5.58
C ASP A 108 -32.55 -10.96 6.23
N GLU A 109 -31.87 -10.52 7.27
CA GLU A 109 -32.25 -9.35 8.08
C GLU A 109 -31.38 -8.11 7.82
N SER A 110 -30.19 -8.27 7.18
CA SER A 110 -29.21 -7.22 6.93
C SER A 110 -28.60 -7.33 5.54
N SER A 111 -27.76 -6.38 5.16
CA SER A 111 -27.03 -6.46 3.86
C SER A 111 -26.01 -7.57 3.84
N ALA A 112 -25.38 -7.87 4.97
CA ALA A 112 -24.46 -8.99 5.17
C ALA A 112 -24.30 -9.29 6.65
N ALA A 113 -23.75 -10.48 6.96
CA ALA A 113 -23.33 -10.83 8.30
C ALA A 113 -21.90 -11.39 8.31
N VAL A 114 -21.26 -11.35 9.48
CA VAL A 114 -19.98 -11.99 9.75
C VAL A 114 -20.00 -12.70 11.09
N ASP A 115 -19.33 -13.86 11.17
CA ASP A 115 -19.06 -14.54 12.43
C ASP A 115 -17.79 -13.96 13.04
N LEU A 116 -17.89 -13.38 14.24
CA LEU A 116 -16.75 -12.83 14.94
C LEU A 116 -15.96 -13.94 15.67
N PRO A 117 -14.65 -14.03 15.51
CA PRO A 117 -13.84 -14.99 16.25
C PRO A 117 -14.05 -14.82 17.76
N ASP A 118 -14.40 -15.90 18.45
CA ASP A 118 -14.68 -15.92 19.91
C ASP A 118 -15.71 -14.87 20.39
N GLY A 119 -16.55 -14.35 19.49
CA GLY A 119 -17.51 -13.27 19.77
C GLY A 119 -16.86 -11.94 20.13
N GLY A 120 -15.57 -11.77 19.82
CA GLY A 120 -14.77 -10.61 20.16
C GLY A 120 -14.85 -9.47 19.15
N ALA A 121 -14.08 -8.41 19.42
CA ALA A 121 -13.91 -7.31 18.47
C ALA A 121 -13.04 -7.74 17.28
N ALA A 122 -13.32 -7.19 16.10
CA ALA A 122 -12.51 -7.38 14.89
C ALA A 122 -12.58 -6.14 14.00
N THR A 123 -11.67 -6.01 13.05
CA THR A 123 -11.73 -4.98 12.02
C THR A 123 -12.10 -5.63 10.69
N LEU A 124 -13.24 -5.25 10.11
CA LEU A 124 -13.57 -5.65 8.75
C LEU A 124 -12.88 -4.72 7.75
N THR A 125 -12.17 -5.30 6.78
CA THR A 125 -11.60 -4.55 5.67
C THR A 125 -12.11 -5.07 4.33
N MET A 126 -12.23 -4.16 3.37
CA MET A 126 -12.50 -4.42 1.95
C MET A 126 -12.23 -3.15 1.16
N SER A 127 -12.14 -3.25 -0.16
CA SER A 127 -12.14 -2.07 -1.04
C SER A 127 -13.51 -1.42 -1.03
N TRP A 128 -13.57 -0.12 -0.76
CA TRP A 128 -14.82 0.62 -0.61
C TRP A 128 -14.79 1.99 -1.28
N PRO A 129 -15.83 2.36 -2.04
CA PRO A 129 -15.89 3.65 -2.70
C PRO A 129 -16.24 4.79 -1.75
N THR A 130 -15.59 5.92 -1.97
CA THR A 130 -15.94 7.24 -1.43
C THR A 130 -16.01 8.24 -2.58
N SER A 131 -16.39 9.48 -2.32
CA SER A 131 -16.31 10.56 -3.34
C SER A 131 -14.89 10.81 -3.85
N HIS A 132 -13.88 10.31 -3.12
CA HIS A 132 -12.47 10.42 -3.50
C HIS A 132 -11.97 9.19 -4.30
N GLY A 133 -12.77 8.15 -4.46
CA GLY A 133 -12.42 6.89 -5.09
C GLY A 133 -12.43 5.71 -4.11
N TYR A 134 -11.89 4.57 -4.54
CA TYR A 134 -11.80 3.39 -3.68
C TYR A 134 -10.65 3.49 -2.68
N SER A 135 -10.93 3.13 -1.42
CA SER A 135 -9.97 3.02 -0.33
C SER A 135 -10.04 1.64 0.30
N ALA A 136 -9.02 1.25 1.07
CA ALA A 136 -9.18 0.21 2.08
C ALA A 136 -10.12 0.74 3.16
N LEU A 137 -11.35 0.21 3.23
CA LEU A 137 -12.25 0.41 4.36
C LEU A 137 -11.68 -0.34 5.57
N LEU A 138 -11.68 0.27 6.74
CA LEU A 138 -11.28 -0.36 8.00
C LEU A 138 -12.36 -0.05 9.04
N ALA A 139 -13.32 -0.97 9.19
CA ALA A 139 -14.48 -0.83 10.06
C ALA A 139 -14.30 -1.63 11.34
N ASP A 140 -14.12 -0.97 12.48
CA ASP A 140 -13.94 -1.62 13.77
C ASP A 140 -15.29 -2.10 14.33
N ILE A 141 -15.49 -3.41 14.36
CA ILE A 141 -16.67 -4.11 14.89
C ILE A 141 -16.41 -4.40 16.37
N PRO A 142 -17.14 -3.81 17.31
CA PRO A 142 -16.84 -3.95 18.75
C PRO A 142 -17.29 -5.29 19.36
N GLY A 143 -18.09 -6.08 18.64
CA GLY A 143 -18.66 -7.35 19.08
C GLY A 143 -19.95 -7.67 18.34
N PRO A 144 -20.69 -8.71 18.78
CA PRO A 144 -21.96 -9.10 18.17
C PRO A 144 -23.00 -7.97 18.20
N GLY A 145 -23.80 -7.84 17.13
CA GLY A 145 -24.83 -6.80 17.04
C GLY A 145 -25.18 -6.43 15.62
N ARG A 146 -26.00 -5.38 15.46
CA ARG A 146 -26.37 -4.83 14.15
C ARG A 146 -25.81 -3.41 14.00
N TYR A 147 -25.15 -3.15 12.90
CA TYR A 147 -24.38 -1.93 12.66
C TYR A 147 -24.58 -1.41 11.24
N SER A 148 -24.42 -0.10 11.05
CA SER A 148 -24.12 0.45 9.73
C SER A 148 -22.62 0.26 9.46
N LEU A 149 -22.27 -0.40 8.35
CA LEU A 149 -20.86 -0.60 7.95
C LEU A 149 -20.11 0.73 7.84
N ALA A 150 -20.71 1.70 7.14
CA ALA A 150 -20.10 3.00 6.94
C ALA A 150 -19.96 3.81 8.23
N GLU A 151 -20.92 3.67 9.21
CA GLU A 151 -20.77 4.31 10.54
C GLU A 151 -19.56 3.74 11.29
N LEU A 152 -19.36 2.42 11.27
CA LEU A 152 -18.21 1.80 11.94
C LEU A 152 -16.90 2.32 11.37
N ALA A 153 -16.77 2.37 10.04
CA ALA A 153 -15.58 2.87 9.38
C ALA A 153 -15.35 4.38 9.64
N ALA A 154 -16.41 5.19 9.58
CA ALA A 154 -16.33 6.62 9.90
C ALA A 154 -15.87 6.87 11.32
N ARG A 155 -16.37 6.09 12.28
CA ARG A 155 -16.00 6.16 13.68
C ARG A 155 -14.53 5.78 13.89
N ALA A 156 -14.09 4.68 13.29
CA ALA A 156 -12.72 4.23 13.37
C ALA A 156 -11.73 5.28 12.80
N LEU A 157 -12.04 5.89 11.66
CA LEU A 157 -11.25 7.00 11.12
C LEU A 157 -11.23 8.20 12.07
N HIS A 158 -12.42 8.67 12.51
CA HIS A 158 -12.54 9.84 13.35
C HIS A 158 -11.79 9.70 14.70
N GLU A 159 -11.87 8.54 15.35
CA GLU A 159 -11.21 8.28 16.62
C GLU A 159 -9.67 8.28 16.49
N ARG A 160 -9.14 7.70 15.42
CA ARG A 160 -7.69 7.62 15.17
C ARG A 160 -7.05 8.95 14.81
N GLN A 161 -7.79 9.88 14.22
CA GLN A 161 -7.27 11.19 13.80
C GLN A 161 -6.80 12.06 14.96
N GLN A 162 -7.33 11.87 16.19
CA GLN A 162 -7.12 12.82 17.29
C GLN A 162 -5.64 12.96 17.68
N SER A 163 -4.94 11.86 17.87
CA SER A 163 -3.54 11.90 18.32
C SER A 163 -2.62 12.58 17.31
N ARG A 164 -2.84 12.36 16.01
CA ARG A 164 -2.07 13.00 14.95
C ARG A 164 -2.40 14.49 14.84
N LEU A 165 -3.68 14.85 14.98
CA LEU A 165 -4.11 16.24 15.00
C LEU A 165 -3.47 17.03 16.15
N ASP A 166 -3.38 16.43 17.34
CA ASP A 166 -2.70 17.03 18.49
C ASP A 166 -1.20 17.25 18.22
N ALA A 167 -0.56 16.32 17.52
CA ALA A 167 0.83 16.47 17.09
C ALA A 167 1.00 17.61 16.08
N VAL A 168 0.13 17.69 15.06
CA VAL A 168 0.15 18.79 14.08
C VAL A 168 -0.08 20.14 14.77
N ASP A 169 -1.04 20.24 15.70
CA ASP A 169 -1.34 21.47 16.43
C ASP A 169 -0.12 22.04 17.17
N SER A 170 0.77 21.17 17.60
CA SER A 170 2.01 21.59 18.30
C SER A 170 3.02 22.28 17.39
N VAL A 171 2.93 22.09 16.07
CA VAL A 171 3.89 22.60 15.06
C VAL A 171 3.25 23.55 14.07
N ASP A 172 1.99 23.32 13.67
CA ASP A 172 1.22 24.15 12.74
C ASP A 172 -0.25 24.30 13.18
N SER A 173 -0.52 25.35 13.94
CA SER A 173 -1.87 25.62 14.45
C SER A 173 -2.86 26.07 13.38
N ALA A 174 -2.41 26.56 12.22
CA ALA A 174 -3.29 26.97 11.13
C ALA A 174 -3.82 25.74 10.38
N ALA A 175 -2.93 24.84 9.96
CA ALA A 175 -3.30 23.57 9.35
C ALA A 175 -4.18 22.72 10.29
N SER A 176 -3.86 22.66 11.59
CA SER A 176 -4.68 21.94 12.56
C SER A 176 -6.09 22.53 12.72
N ALA A 177 -6.28 23.84 12.55
CA ALA A 177 -7.59 24.46 12.64
C ALA A 177 -8.51 24.06 11.48
N GLU A 178 -7.97 23.92 10.28
CA GLU A 178 -8.71 23.44 9.11
C GLU A 178 -9.16 22.00 9.29
N VAL A 179 -8.23 21.12 9.67
CA VAL A 179 -8.52 19.70 9.96
C VAL A 179 -9.57 19.57 11.07
N ARG A 180 -9.51 20.41 12.12
CA ARG A 180 -10.54 20.40 13.18
C ARG A 180 -11.92 20.72 12.63
N ALA A 181 -12.05 21.69 11.76
CA ALA A 181 -13.35 22.03 11.17
C ALA A 181 -13.94 20.83 10.40
N LEU A 182 -13.15 20.14 9.59
CA LEU A 182 -13.59 18.93 8.88
C LEU A 182 -13.94 17.78 9.83
N ARG A 183 -13.18 17.62 10.92
CA ARG A 183 -13.49 16.62 11.94
C ARG A 183 -14.76 16.95 12.72
N ASP A 184 -15.03 18.22 12.99
CA ASP A 184 -16.28 18.65 13.66
C ASP A 184 -17.49 18.32 12.77
N ASP A 185 -17.37 18.48 11.46
CA ASP A 185 -18.41 18.07 10.50
C ASP A 185 -18.62 16.53 10.53
N ALA A 186 -17.54 15.75 10.54
CA ALA A 186 -17.59 14.29 10.69
C ALA A 186 -18.23 13.87 12.03
N ALA A 187 -17.89 14.53 13.13
CA ALA A 187 -18.47 14.29 14.44
C ALA A 187 -19.98 14.58 14.46
N ALA A 188 -20.41 15.68 13.80
CA ALA A 188 -21.82 16.03 13.70
C ALA A 188 -22.60 14.98 12.86
N ALA A 189 -22.01 14.48 11.76
CA ALA A 189 -22.59 13.43 10.94
C ALA A 189 -22.71 12.10 11.72
N LEU A 190 -21.69 11.71 12.50
CA LEU A 190 -21.70 10.54 13.38
C LEU A 190 -22.77 10.67 14.47
N ALA A 191 -22.94 11.86 15.05
CA ALA A 191 -24.00 12.11 16.04
C ALA A 191 -25.39 11.97 15.42
N ALA A 192 -25.58 12.45 14.18
CA ALA A 192 -26.83 12.29 13.44
C ALA A 192 -27.13 10.81 13.10
N CYS A 193 -26.07 10.05 12.76
CA CYS A 193 -26.16 8.60 12.54
C CYS A 193 -26.63 7.88 13.80
N SER A 194 -25.97 8.13 14.94
CA SER A 194 -26.31 7.51 16.24
C SER A 194 -27.70 7.88 16.75
N ALA A 195 -28.28 8.99 16.30
CA ALA A 195 -29.66 9.40 16.66
C ALA A 195 -30.74 8.72 15.80
N ALA A 196 -30.37 8.10 14.67
CA ALA A 196 -31.31 7.42 13.79
C ALA A 196 -31.71 6.05 14.38
N SER A 197 -33.03 5.79 14.48
CA SER A 197 -33.57 4.53 14.97
C SER A 197 -33.91 3.53 13.88
N ASP A 198 -34.11 4.01 12.65
CA ASP A 198 -34.38 3.19 11.46
C ASP A 198 -33.04 2.74 10.86
N PRO A 199 -32.85 1.42 10.56
CA PRO A 199 -31.59 0.91 10.03
C PRO A 199 -31.16 1.55 8.69
N ALA A 200 -32.08 1.75 7.76
CA ALA A 200 -31.77 2.37 6.46
C ALA A 200 -31.35 3.84 6.64
N GLN A 201 -32.07 4.58 7.50
CA GLN A 201 -31.71 5.96 7.81
C GLN A 201 -30.33 6.02 8.50
N ARG A 202 -30.05 5.10 9.43
CA ARG A 202 -28.76 5.01 10.10
C ARG A 202 -27.63 4.71 9.12
N ALA A 203 -27.84 3.77 8.19
CA ALA A 203 -26.86 3.42 7.18
C ALA A 203 -26.60 4.60 6.20
N ALA A 204 -27.65 5.31 5.79
CA ALA A 204 -27.49 6.52 4.95
C ALA A 204 -26.71 7.64 5.64
N ARG A 205 -26.99 7.89 6.94
CA ARG A 205 -26.21 8.84 7.74
C ARG A 205 -24.79 8.36 8.00
N GLY A 206 -24.59 7.04 8.11
CA GLY A 206 -23.27 6.43 8.20
C GLY A 206 -22.41 6.70 6.96
N ALA A 207 -23.02 6.60 5.76
CA ALA A 207 -22.33 6.94 4.51
C ALA A 207 -21.94 8.43 4.45
N GLU A 208 -22.83 9.36 4.86
CA GLU A 208 -22.49 10.78 4.98
C GLU A 208 -21.33 11.03 5.96
N ALA A 209 -21.33 10.30 7.10
CA ALA A 209 -20.26 10.40 8.09
C ALA A 209 -18.93 9.86 7.59
N LEU A 210 -18.95 8.77 6.79
CA LEU A 210 -17.73 8.20 6.18
C LEU A 210 -17.11 9.19 5.19
N GLU A 211 -17.92 9.84 4.33
CA GLU A 211 -17.43 10.88 3.42
C GLU A 211 -16.76 12.03 4.17
N ALA A 212 -17.39 12.53 5.24
CA ALA A 212 -16.83 13.62 6.03
C ALA A 212 -15.53 13.19 6.76
N ALA A 213 -15.50 11.97 7.33
CA ALA A 213 -14.32 11.44 8.00
C ALA A 213 -13.16 11.17 7.03
N ALA A 214 -13.47 10.71 5.81
CA ALA A 214 -12.49 10.53 4.74
C ALA A 214 -11.87 11.87 4.32
N GLY A 215 -12.69 12.90 4.08
CA GLY A 215 -12.19 14.25 3.79
C GLY A 215 -11.29 14.81 4.89
N ALA A 216 -11.68 14.61 6.15
CA ALA A 216 -10.84 15.01 7.30
C ALA A 216 -9.51 14.23 7.35
N GLN A 217 -9.51 12.94 6.97
CA GLN A 217 -8.28 12.13 6.91
C GLN A 217 -7.31 12.64 5.84
N LEU A 218 -7.82 12.96 4.65
CA LEU A 218 -6.98 13.50 3.58
C LEU A 218 -6.30 14.81 4.00
N ALA A 219 -7.07 15.75 4.57
CA ALA A 219 -6.53 17.01 5.07
C ALA A 219 -5.53 16.80 6.23
N LEU A 220 -5.79 15.84 7.11
CA LEU A 220 -4.87 15.52 8.19
C LEU A 220 -3.54 14.95 7.68
N ASP A 221 -3.57 14.05 6.70
CA ASP A 221 -2.36 13.47 6.14
C ASP A 221 -1.50 14.55 5.45
N GLU A 222 -2.11 15.50 4.75
CA GLU A 222 -1.40 16.65 4.20
C GLU A 222 -0.82 17.55 5.32
N ALA A 223 -1.59 17.86 6.35
CA ALA A 223 -1.10 18.65 7.49
C ALA A 223 0.04 17.95 8.24
N CYS A 224 0.03 16.62 8.30
CA CYS A 224 1.09 15.83 8.94
C CYS A 224 2.47 15.93 8.26
N GLN A 225 2.57 16.47 7.05
CA GLN A 225 3.87 16.73 6.40
C GLN A 225 4.78 17.60 7.28
N ALA A 226 4.20 18.50 8.08
CA ALA A 226 4.95 19.31 9.04
C ALA A 226 5.64 18.48 10.14
N LEU A 227 5.22 17.23 10.36
CA LEU A 227 5.81 16.29 11.33
C LEU A 227 6.92 15.43 10.72
N ALA A 228 7.12 15.47 9.41
CA ALA A 228 8.08 14.60 8.73
C ALA A 228 9.50 14.83 9.26
N PRO A 229 10.28 13.75 9.52
CA PRO A 229 11.67 13.87 9.93
C PRO A 229 12.48 14.73 8.95
N ALA A 230 13.43 15.50 9.48
CA ALA A 230 14.24 16.41 8.66
C ALA A 230 15.12 15.64 7.63
N ASP A 231 15.44 14.38 7.91
CA ASP A 231 16.20 13.48 7.05
C ASP A 231 15.32 12.53 6.22
N ALA A 232 14.00 12.69 6.26
CA ALA A 232 13.11 11.96 5.37
C ALA A 232 13.26 12.48 3.93
N VAL A 233 13.41 11.55 2.97
CA VAL A 233 13.69 11.88 1.58
C VAL A 233 12.42 11.92 0.74
N ILE A 234 12.44 12.74 -0.33
CA ILE A 234 11.46 12.64 -1.42
C ILE A 234 12.08 11.77 -2.52
N GLY A 235 11.34 10.76 -3.00
CA GLY A 235 11.90 9.74 -3.87
C GLY A 235 11.24 9.65 -5.25
N VAL A 236 12.07 9.40 -6.28
CA VAL A 236 11.63 9.02 -7.63
C VAL A 236 12.38 7.77 -8.08
N THR A 237 11.83 7.04 -9.07
CA THR A 237 12.47 5.84 -9.62
C THR A 237 12.99 6.09 -11.03
N PHE A 238 14.24 5.74 -11.27
CA PHE A 238 14.86 5.69 -12.57
C PHE A 238 14.95 4.24 -13.07
N THR A 239 14.11 3.89 -14.03
CA THR A 239 14.09 2.56 -14.66
C THR A 239 15.08 2.43 -15.83
N GLN A 240 15.80 3.49 -16.14
CA GLN A 240 16.93 3.54 -17.08
C GLN A 240 17.84 4.71 -16.68
N PRO A 241 19.13 4.69 -17.07
CA PRO A 241 20.02 5.83 -16.78
C PRO A 241 19.45 7.13 -17.33
N PRO A 242 19.17 8.14 -16.47
CA PRO A 242 18.60 9.42 -16.88
C PRO A 242 19.68 10.31 -17.56
N ASP A 243 19.24 11.26 -18.37
CA ASP A 243 20.09 12.33 -18.84
C ASP A 243 20.27 13.44 -17.77
N THR A 244 21.18 14.39 -18.04
CA THR A 244 21.49 15.49 -17.11
C THR A 244 20.27 16.38 -16.82
N ALA A 245 19.38 16.57 -17.80
CA ALA A 245 18.18 17.39 -17.62
C ALA A 245 17.18 16.69 -16.69
N GLN A 246 16.99 15.38 -16.86
CA GLN A 246 16.15 14.55 -16.00
C GLN A 246 16.68 14.49 -14.56
N ILE A 247 18.00 14.37 -14.36
CA ILE A 247 18.60 14.46 -13.02
C ILE A 247 18.33 15.83 -12.40
N SER A 248 18.54 16.91 -13.14
CA SER A 248 18.34 18.27 -12.64
C SER A 248 16.88 18.52 -12.26
N GLN A 249 15.94 18.01 -13.06
CA GLN A 249 14.51 18.11 -12.80
C GLN A 249 14.12 17.32 -11.53
N ALA A 250 14.60 16.09 -11.41
CA ALA A 250 14.33 15.25 -10.24
C ALA A 250 14.88 15.87 -8.94
N VAL A 251 16.11 16.36 -8.97
CA VAL A 251 16.73 17.04 -7.79
C VAL A 251 15.97 18.32 -7.42
N GLY A 252 15.40 19.01 -8.42
CA GLY A 252 14.58 20.21 -8.21
C GLY A 252 13.32 19.97 -7.39
N ILE A 253 12.81 18.71 -7.32
CA ILE A 253 11.61 18.35 -6.54
C ILE A 253 11.77 18.72 -5.06
N GLY A 254 12.95 18.50 -4.48
CA GLY A 254 13.20 18.84 -3.07
C GLY A 254 13.25 20.33 -2.77
N ASP A 255 13.45 21.18 -3.78
CA ASP A 255 13.61 22.65 -3.71
C ASP A 255 14.50 23.14 -2.52
N GLY A 256 15.51 22.34 -2.15
CA GLY A 256 16.38 22.60 -1.00
C GLY A 256 15.72 22.44 0.38
N GLN A 257 14.46 22.07 0.46
CA GLN A 257 13.73 21.83 1.71
C GLN A 257 13.87 20.38 2.17
N ARG A 258 13.83 19.43 1.23
CA ARG A 258 14.05 18.01 1.49
C ARG A 258 15.11 17.45 0.57
N GLN A 259 15.87 16.48 1.08
CA GLN A 259 16.80 15.73 0.27
C GLN A 259 16.04 14.83 -0.70
N MET A 260 16.43 14.83 -1.98
CA MET A 260 15.90 13.93 -2.97
C MET A 260 16.70 12.61 -2.95
N ALA A 261 16.02 11.49 -3.17
CA ALA A 261 16.63 10.20 -3.41
C ALA A 261 16.15 9.61 -4.75
N ALA A 262 17.07 9.06 -5.53
CA ALA A 262 16.72 8.33 -6.75
C ALA A 262 16.85 6.83 -6.51
N ARG A 263 15.76 6.09 -6.69
CA ARG A 263 15.78 4.63 -6.75
C ARG A 263 16.20 4.22 -8.16
N ILE A 264 17.23 3.39 -8.24
CA ILE A 264 17.89 2.96 -9.47
C ILE A 264 17.56 1.49 -9.73
N VAL A 265 16.98 1.20 -10.88
CA VAL A 265 16.65 -0.16 -11.33
C VAL A 265 17.68 -0.59 -12.37
N VAL A 266 18.56 -1.54 -12.01
CA VAL A 266 19.58 -2.08 -12.90
C VAL A 266 19.03 -3.32 -13.60
N ASP A 267 18.94 -3.31 -14.92
CA ASP A 267 18.47 -4.46 -15.70
C ASP A 267 19.53 -5.57 -15.75
N ASP A 268 20.71 -5.26 -16.25
CA ASP A 268 21.79 -6.23 -16.45
C ASP A 268 23.09 -5.81 -15.73
N ALA A 269 23.28 -6.33 -14.51
CA ALA A 269 24.50 -6.09 -13.75
C ALA A 269 25.78 -6.67 -14.39
N SER A 270 25.66 -7.53 -15.41
CA SER A 270 26.78 -8.10 -16.15
C SER A 270 27.18 -7.24 -17.37
N ASP A 271 26.36 -6.26 -17.78
CA ASP A 271 26.71 -5.32 -18.84
C ASP A 271 27.60 -4.16 -18.31
N PRO A 272 28.89 -4.12 -18.68
CA PRO A 272 29.76 -3.04 -18.23
C PRO A 272 29.30 -1.65 -18.68
N GLY A 273 28.61 -1.56 -19.81
CA GLY A 273 28.10 -0.29 -20.35
C GLY A 273 26.97 0.27 -19.49
N GLU A 274 26.04 -0.59 -19.08
CA GLU A 274 24.96 -0.22 -18.17
C GLU A 274 25.49 0.15 -16.79
N MET A 275 26.40 -0.65 -16.24
CA MET A 275 27.03 -0.38 -14.94
C MET A 275 27.82 0.93 -14.95
N ASP A 276 28.52 1.26 -16.03
CA ASP A 276 29.23 2.54 -16.17
C ASP A 276 28.24 3.72 -16.25
N ALA A 277 27.11 3.57 -16.93
CA ALA A 277 26.09 4.61 -17.00
C ALA A 277 25.45 4.87 -15.62
N TRP A 278 25.14 3.82 -14.85
CA TRP A 278 24.60 3.96 -13.50
C TRP A 278 25.62 4.59 -12.53
N ARG A 279 26.90 4.23 -12.63
CA ARG A 279 27.95 4.88 -11.83
C ARG A 279 28.06 6.38 -12.12
N GLN A 280 27.94 6.78 -13.39
CA GLN A 280 27.89 8.18 -13.78
C GLN A 280 26.64 8.88 -13.23
N THR A 281 25.49 8.19 -13.24
CA THR A 281 24.23 8.68 -12.64
C THR A 281 24.40 8.93 -11.14
N ILE A 282 24.93 7.97 -10.38
CA ILE A 282 25.19 8.14 -8.93
C ILE A 282 26.12 9.33 -8.68
N THR A 283 27.22 9.44 -9.44
CA THR A 283 28.15 10.59 -9.33
C THR A 283 27.43 11.92 -9.58
N ALA A 284 26.54 11.97 -10.57
CA ALA A 284 25.77 13.18 -10.88
C ALA A 284 24.73 13.51 -9.81
N LEU A 285 24.05 12.49 -9.23
CA LEU A 285 23.13 12.65 -8.10
C LEU A 285 23.86 13.25 -6.89
N HIS A 286 25.01 12.68 -6.51
CA HIS A 286 25.82 13.18 -5.40
C HIS A 286 26.30 14.63 -5.65
N ALA A 287 26.74 14.94 -6.86
CA ALA A 287 27.15 16.31 -7.22
C ALA A 287 26.00 17.32 -7.08
N ALA A 288 24.75 16.85 -7.19
CA ALA A 288 23.54 17.65 -7.02
C ALA A 288 22.95 17.58 -5.59
N GLY A 289 23.57 16.83 -4.67
CA GLY A 289 23.13 16.69 -3.27
C GLY A 289 22.01 15.65 -3.05
N ALA A 290 21.77 14.79 -4.02
CA ALA A 290 20.77 13.72 -3.94
C ALA A 290 21.39 12.37 -3.55
N LEU A 291 20.57 11.46 -3.01
CA LEU A 291 20.96 10.09 -2.66
C LEU A 291 20.63 9.11 -3.78
N ALA A 292 21.35 7.99 -3.80
CA ALA A 292 21.11 6.86 -4.69
C ALA A 292 20.70 5.62 -3.88
N LEU A 293 19.47 5.11 -4.12
CA LEU A 293 18.99 3.83 -3.65
C LEU A 293 19.07 2.81 -4.80
N VAL A 294 19.98 1.84 -4.71
CA VAL A 294 20.12 0.81 -5.74
C VAL A 294 19.24 -0.39 -5.43
N GLN A 295 18.36 -0.73 -6.36
CA GLN A 295 17.57 -1.96 -6.30
C GLN A 295 18.41 -3.14 -6.79
N VAL A 296 18.52 -4.18 -5.96
CA VAL A 296 19.28 -5.39 -6.32
C VAL A 296 18.60 -6.15 -7.47
N CYS A 297 17.27 -6.25 -7.42
CA CYS A 297 16.50 -6.97 -8.44
C CYS A 297 15.05 -6.50 -8.44
N ASP A 298 14.48 -6.28 -9.60
CA ASP A 298 13.04 -6.12 -9.77
C ASP A 298 12.32 -7.44 -9.45
N SER A 299 11.24 -7.37 -8.71
CA SER A 299 10.45 -8.52 -8.24
C SER A 299 10.03 -9.45 -9.37
N GLN A 300 9.69 -8.87 -10.54
CA GLN A 300 9.23 -9.61 -11.72
C GLN A 300 10.31 -10.51 -12.34
N THR A 301 11.56 -10.27 -12.01
CA THR A 301 12.68 -11.05 -12.55
C THR A 301 13.36 -11.95 -11.52
N MET A 302 13.00 -11.85 -10.23
CA MET A 302 13.68 -12.55 -9.14
C MET A 302 13.73 -14.07 -9.32
N THR A 303 12.64 -14.68 -9.81
CA THR A 303 12.58 -16.14 -10.08
C THR A 303 13.48 -16.62 -11.22
N SER A 304 13.97 -15.72 -12.06
CA SER A 304 14.89 -16.07 -13.15
C SER A 304 16.31 -16.41 -12.64
N PHE A 305 16.64 -16.02 -11.41
CA PHE A 305 17.95 -16.24 -10.81
C PHE A 305 17.92 -17.49 -9.92
N ASN A 306 18.74 -18.51 -10.23
CA ASN A 306 19.06 -19.52 -9.23
C ASN A 306 20.05 -18.96 -8.20
N ALA A 307 20.31 -19.68 -7.10
CA ALA A 307 21.14 -19.21 -5.99
C ALA A 307 22.54 -18.71 -6.42
N HIS A 308 23.19 -19.38 -7.38
CA HIS A 308 24.53 -18.99 -7.86
C HIS A 308 24.45 -17.69 -8.70
N ALA A 309 23.54 -17.63 -9.67
CA ALA A 309 23.34 -16.44 -10.49
C ALA A 309 22.90 -15.24 -9.66
N TRP A 310 22.14 -15.47 -8.60
CA TRP A 310 21.78 -14.43 -7.62
C TRP A 310 23.01 -13.85 -6.92
N ASP A 311 23.89 -14.71 -6.39
CA ASP A 311 25.12 -14.25 -5.73
C ASP A 311 26.05 -13.51 -6.68
N GLU A 312 26.16 -13.98 -7.93
CA GLU A 312 26.96 -13.28 -8.96
C GLU A 312 26.39 -11.91 -9.27
N ARG A 313 25.04 -11.77 -9.38
CA ARG A 313 24.38 -10.47 -9.60
C ARG A 313 24.63 -9.52 -8.43
N VAL A 314 24.40 -9.98 -7.20
CA VAL A 314 24.60 -9.18 -5.98
C VAL A 314 26.06 -8.71 -5.88
N ALA A 315 27.01 -9.62 -6.08
CA ALA A 315 28.45 -9.30 -6.04
C ALA A 315 28.84 -8.27 -7.13
N ALA A 316 28.29 -8.42 -8.35
CA ALA A 316 28.53 -7.48 -9.44
C ALA A 316 27.98 -6.07 -9.13
N LEU A 317 26.79 -5.96 -8.55
CA LEU A 317 26.19 -4.71 -8.16
C LEU A 317 26.97 -4.02 -7.03
N VAL A 318 27.25 -4.75 -5.93
CA VAL A 318 27.98 -4.20 -4.77
C VAL A 318 29.38 -3.73 -5.18
N ALA A 319 30.12 -4.53 -5.96
CA ALA A 319 31.44 -4.15 -6.46
C ALA A 319 31.39 -3.04 -7.52
N GLY A 320 30.34 -2.98 -8.32
CA GLY A 320 30.17 -2.05 -9.43
C GLY A 320 29.66 -0.67 -9.02
N LEU A 321 28.86 -0.58 -7.95
CA LEU A 321 28.18 0.64 -7.47
C LEU A 321 28.44 0.90 -5.98
N PRO A 322 29.71 0.86 -5.50
CA PRO A 322 30.01 0.95 -4.07
C PRO A 322 29.67 2.31 -3.45
N GLU A 323 29.36 3.30 -4.27
CA GLU A 323 28.98 4.66 -3.86
C GLU A 323 27.46 4.82 -3.63
N ALA A 324 26.67 3.74 -3.75
CA ALA A 324 25.25 3.79 -3.40
C ALA A 324 25.06 4.16 -1.92
N ASP A 325 24.07 5.02 -1.63
CA ASP A 325 23.75 5.44 -0.26
C ASP A 325 22.82 4.44 0.44
N ALA A 326 22.00 3.75 -0.35
CA ALA A 326 21.05 2.76 0.12
C ALA A 326 20.93 1.58 -0.86
N TRP A 327 20.56 0.42 -0.34
CA TRP A 327 20.36 -0.81 -1.10
C TRP A 327 18.98 -1.40 -0.83
N GLU A 328 18.15 -1.49 -1.84
CA GLU A 328 16.91 -2.26 -1.80
C GLU A 328 17.24 -3.73 -2.12
N VAL A 329 17.39 -4.53 -1.06
CA VAL A 329 17.85 -5.92 -1.15
C VAL A 329 16.74 -6.91 -1.46
N GLY A 330 15.49 -6.54 -1.18
CA GLY A 330 14.28 -7.29 -1.52
C GLY A 330 13.20 -6.33 -2.00
N ASN A 331 12.58 -6.66 -3.13
CA ASN A 331 11.51 -5.88 -3.73
C ASN A 331 10.21 -6.67 -3.77
N GLU A 332 9.13 -6.07 -3.28
CA GLU A 332 7.77 -6.62 -3.24
C GLU A 332 7.65 -7.98 -2.54
N LEU A 333 8.41 -8.19 -1.44
CA LEU A 333 8.28 -9.41 -0.66
C LEU A 333 6.84 -9.60 -0.19
N GLY A 334 6.35 -10.84 -0.22
CA GLY A 334 4.94 -11.19 -0.03
C GLY A 334 4.16 -11.30 -1.35
N GLY A 335 4.72 -10.88 -2.49
CA GLY A 335 4.13 -11.13 -3.80
C GLY A 335 4.20 -12.61 -4.18
N SER A 336 3.08 -13.21 -4.58
CA SER A 336 2.96 -14.65 -4.90
C SER A 336 3.83 -15.11 -6.09
N TRP A 337 4.34 -14.18 -6.89
CA TRP A 337 5.19 -14.45 -8.08
C TRP A 337 6.69 -14.57 -7.78
N LEU A 338 7.13 -14.29 -6.55
CA LEU A 338 8.56 -14.21 -6.21
C LEU A 338 9.26 -15.56 -6.06
N GLY A 339 8.49 -16.64 -5.87
CA GLY A 339 9.01 -17.97 -5.57
C GLY A 339 9.42 -18.17 -4.11
N ASP A 340 9.56 -19.43 -3.71
CA ASP A 340 9.76 -19.84 -2.31
C ASP A 340 11.11 -19.42 -1.71
N ASP A 341 12.09 -19.02 -2.54
CA ASP A 341 13.44 -18.65 -2.11
C ASP A 341 13.67 -17.12 -2.04
N ALA A 342 12.61 -16.32 -2.15
CA ALA A 342 12.70 -14.85 -2.19
C ALA A 342 13.31 -14.27 -0.90
N VAL A 343 12.88 -14.77 0.27
CA VAL A 343 13.40 -14.33 1.57
C VAL A 343 14.87 -14.73 1.74
N ASP A 344 15.26 -15.95 1.34
CA ASP A 344 16.67 -16.39 1.38
C ASP A 344 17.55 -15.53 0.46
N LYS A 345 17.10 -15.25 -0.76
CA LYS A 345 17.78 -14.35 -1.70
C LYS A 345 17.97 -12.96 -1.11
N THR A 346 16.92 -12.40 -0.50
CA THR A 346 16.96 -11.10 0.15
C THR A 346 17.97 -11.06 1.29
N LEU A 347 17.95 -12.06 2.18
CA LEU A 347 18.90 -12.18 3.29
C LEU A 347 20.35 -12.29 2.79
N ARG A 348 20.60 -13.04 1.73
CA ARG A 348 21.92 -13.16 1.10
C ARG A 348 22.40 -11.84 0.52
N ALA A 349 21.51 -11.10 -0.14
CA ALA A 349 21.83 -9.76 -0.65
C ALA A 349 22.12 -8.77 0.49
N ALA A 350 21.30 -8.76 1.54
CA ALA A 350 21.51 -7.91 2.71
C ALA A 350 22.87 -8.19 3.38
N ARG A 351 23.21 -9.46 3.57
CA ARG A 351 24.52 -9.86 4.10
C ARG A 351 25.68 -9.42 3.21
N ALA A 352 25.56 -9.59 1.90
CA ALA A 352 26.61 -9.17 0.96
C ALA A 352 26.86 -7.66 1.03
N VAL A 353 25.81 -6.84 1.17
CA VAL A 353 25.93 -5.39 1.39
C VAL A 353 26.60 -5.08 2.72
N ARG A 354 26.24 -5.77 3.81
CA ARG A 354 26.81 -5.54 5.16
C ARG A 354 28.25 -6.04 5.31
N ASP A 355 28.62 -7.10 4.59
CA ASP A 355 29.95 -7.72 4.68
C ASP A 355 31.00 -6.99 3.85
N ASP A 356 30.60 -6.20 2.83
CA ASP A 356 31.53 -5.42 2.03
C ASP A 356 31.90 -4.10 2.75
N PRO A 357 33.18 -3.83 2.98
CA PRO A 357 33.61 -2.63 3.71
C PRO A 357 33.20 -1.30 3.08
N ALA A 358 32.95 -1.25 1.77
CA ALA A 358 32.54 -0.03 1.08
C ALA A 358 31.06 0.27 1.28
N THR A 359 30.21 -0.78 1.46
CA THR A 359 28.77 -0.64 1.57
C THR A 359 28.21 -0.98 2.96
N ALA A 360 29.03 -1.49 3.88
CA ALA A 360 28.59 -1.96 5.21
C ALA A 360 27.80 -0.91 6.03
N ALA A 361 28.08 0.38 5.83
CA ALA A 361 27.42 1.47 6.55
C ALA A 361 26.24 2.11 5.77
N THR A 362 25.91 1.61 4.59
CA THR A 362 24.81 2.13 3.78
C THR A 362 23.46 1.66 4.35
N ILE A 363 22.39 2.32 3.96
CA ILE A 363 21.03 1.98 4.38
C ILE A 363 20.57 0.70 3.63
N VAL A 364 20.06 -0.29 4.36
CA VAL A 364 19.46 -1.50 3.80
C VAL A 364 17.94 -1.40 3.85
N VAL A 365 17.32 -1.56 2.70
CA VAL A 365 15.87 -1.41 2.49
C VAL A 365 15.27 -2.74 2.04
N VAL A 366 14.16 -3.12 2.64
CA VAL A 366 13.30 -4.22 2.18
C VAL A 366 11.94 -3.65 1.84
N THR A 367 11.48 -3.87 0.62
CA THR A 367 10.16 -3.43 0.15
C THR A 367 9.19 -4.60 0.17
N LEU A 368 8.05 -4.40 0.84
CA LEU A 368 6.96 -5.35 0.94
C LEU A 368 5.87 -5.03 -0.09
N TYR A 369 5.22 -6.05 -0.65
CA TYR A 369 4.06 -5.87 -1.51
C TYR A 369 2.83 -5.56 -0.68
N TYR A 370 2.18 -4.43 -0.96
CA TYR A 370 0.99 -4.04 -0.21
C TYR A 370 -0.26 -4.75 -0.73
N GLN A 371 -0.90 -5.49 0.15
CA GLN A 371 -2.29 -5.95 0.06
C GLN A 371 -2.78 -6.33 1.46
N LEU A 372 -4.09 -6.42 1.67
CA LEU A 372 -4.70 -6.78 2.95
C LEU A 372 -5.41 -8.14 2.91
N GLY A 373 -4.83 -9.10 2.15
CA GLY A 373 -5.30 -10.49 2.10
C GLY A 373 -6.26 -10.80 0.97
N GLN A 374 -6.23 -10.04 -0.13
CA GLN A 374 -6.89 -10.42 -1.37
C GLN A 374 -6.38 -11.80 -1.81
N GLU A 375 -7.24 -12.65 -2.33
CA GLU A 375 -7.01 -14.06 -2.67
C GLU A 375 -6.76 -15.00 -1.48
N SER A 376 -5.96 -14.64 -0.48
CA SER A 376 -5.73 -15.45 0.71
C SER A 376 -5.22 -14.63 1.90
N ALA A 377 -5.44 -15.14 3.12
CA ALA A 377 -4.94 -14.54 4.35
C ALA A 377 -3.42 -14.36 4.35
N GLU A 378 -2.71 -15.34 3.79
CA GLU A 378 -1.24 -15.40 3.75
C GLU A 378 -0.62 -14.26 2.93
N ASN A 379 -1.39 -13.67 2.00
CA ASN A 379 -0.93 -12.58 1.17
C ASN A 379 -1.05 -11.19 1.84
N SER A 380 -1.73 -11.07 2.99
CA SER A 380 -1.79 -9.80 3.71
C SER A 380 -0.40 -9.35 4.16
N VAL A 381 -0.04 -8.11 3.83
CA VAL A 381 1.31 -7.59 4.08
C VAL A 381 1.74 -7.71 5.55
N LEU A 382 0.83 -7.46 6.51
CA LEU A 382 1.17 -7.53 7.93
C LEU A 382 1.24 -8.96 8.44
N THR A 383 0.32 -9.83 8.02
CA THR A 383 0.38 -11.27 8.33
C THR A 383 1.66 -11.87 7.76
N TRP A 384 1.89 -11.67 6.45
CA TRP A 384 3.06 -12.21 5.77
C TRP A 384 4.38 -11.72 6.40
N ALA A 385 4.50 -10.43 6.66
CA ALA A 385 5.74 -9.87 7.19
C ALA A 385 6.08 -10.39 8.59
N ARG A 386 5.08 -10.65 9.44
CA ARG A 386 5.29 -11.21 10.78
C ARG A 386 5.66 -12.68 10.74
N ASP A 387 5.06 -13.45 9.81
CA ASP A 387 5.25 -14.88 9.72
C ASP A 387 6.55 -15.26 8.97
N GLU A 388 6.92 -14.50 7.93
CA GLU A 388 7.95 -14.89 6.97
C GLU A 388 9.27 -14.11 7.08
N LEU A 389 9.28 -12.89 7.67
CA LEU A 389 10.54 -12.16 7.82
C LEU A 389 11.37 -12.70 8.99
N PRO A 390 12.51 -13.38 8.73
CA PRO A 390 13.34 -13.90 9.79
C PRO A 390 14.08 -12.78 10.55
N SER A 391 14.32 -12.99 11.84
CA SER A 391 15.04 -12.03 12.69
C SER A 391 16.39 -11.64 12.12
N GLU A 392 17.11 -12.59 11.49
CA GLU A 392 18.41 -12.34 10.86
C GLU A 392 18.35 -11.34 9.70
N LEU A 393 17.23 -11.27 8.99
CA LEU A 393 17.02 -10.26 7.96
C LEU A 393 16.67 -8.91 8.60
N LEU A 394 15.78 -8.91 9.60
CA LEU A 394 15.39 -7.70 10.33
C LEU A 394 16.59 -7.04 11.03
N ASP A 395 17.51 -7.83 11.62
CA ASP A 395 18.72 -7.34 12.29
C ASP A 395 19.66 -6.53 11.36
N VAL A 396 19.57 -6.76 10.05
CA VAL A 396 20.42 -6.07 9.04
C VAL A 396 19.66 -5.08 8.18
N THR A 397 18.34 -4.94 8.39
CA THR A 397 17.44 -4.05 7.64
C THR A 397 17.20 -2.76 8.43
N ASP A 398 17.42 -1.61 7.79
CA ASP A 398 17.17 -0.28 8.40
C ASP A 398 15.76 0.24 8.08
N VAL A 399 15.21 -0.13 6.92
CA VAL A 399 13.95 0.39 6.40
C VAL A 399 13.07 -0.73 5.88
N LEU A 400 11.82 -0.76 6.35
CA LEU A 400 10.74 -1.53 5.74
C LEU A 400 9.85 -0.58 4.94
N GLY A 401 9.80 -0.79 3.63
CA GLY A 401 9.00 -0.02 2.70
C GLY A 401 7.78 -0.77 2.19
N LEU A 402 6.81 -0.04 1.65
CA LEU A 402 5.69 -0.60 0.90
C LEU A 402 5.81 -0.27 -0.58
N SER A 403 5.51 -1.25 -1.43
CA SER A 403 5.16 -1.06 -2.84
C SER A 403 3.65 -1.00 -2.96
N VAL A 404 3.10 0.10 -3.50
CA VAL A 404 1.67 0.35 -3.57
C VAL A 404 1.24 0.70 -4.99
N TYR A 405 0.25 -0.02 -5.48
CA TYR A 405 -0.43 0.22 -6.75
C TYR A 405 -1.94 0.27 -6.48
N PRO A 406 -2.50 1.47 -6.25
CA PRO A 406 -3.88 1.62 -5.77
C PRO A 406 -4.95 1.00 -6.68
N GLN A 407 -4.66 0.88 -7.98
CA GLN A 407 -5.56 0.22 -8.94
C GLN A 407 -5.62 -1.31 -8.76
N LEU A 408 -4.66 -1.90 -8.07
CA LEU A 408 -4.64 -3.32 -7.72
C LEU A 408 -5.18 -3.54 -6.30
N HIS A 409 -4.63 -2.79 -5.35
CA HIS A 409 -4.97 -2.87 -3.93
C HIS A 409 -5.14 -1.45 -3.36
N PRO A 410 -6.39 -0.92 -3.33
CA PRO A 410 -6.65 0.43 -2.82
C PRO A 410 -6.18 0.57 -1.38
N LEU A 411 -5.30 1.52 -1.11
CA LEU A 411 -4.85 1.87 0.24
C LEU A 411 -5.63 3.07 0.78
N GLY A 412 -5.56 4.18 0.08
CA GLY A 412 -6.35 5.38 0.33
C GLY A 412 -6.33 5.86 1.77
N THR A 413 -7.51 6.16 2.31
CA THR A 413 -7.68 6.64 3.69
C THR A 413 -7.26 5.62 4.76
N GLY A 414 -7.03 4.36 4.37
CA GLY A 414 -6.43 3.33 5.23
C GLY A 414 -4.93 3.48 5.45
N ALA A 415 -4.25 4.35 4.66
CA ALA A 415 -2.79 4.48 4.67
C ALA A 415 -2.22 4.77 6.05
N ASP A 416 -2.86 5.67 6.80
CA ASP A 416 -2.43 6.01 8.15
C ASP A 416 -2.40 4.78 9.07
N ARG A 417 -3.46 3.99 9.07
CA ARG A 417 -3.57 2.80 9.94
C ARG A 417 -2.59 1.70 9.54
N VAL A 418 -2.47 1.41 8.24
CA VAL A 418 -1.56 0.36 7.73
C VAL A 418 -0.11 0.69 8.02
N LEU A 419 0.33 1.91 7.72
CA LEU A 419 1.69 2.34 8.01
C LEU A 419 1.99 2.42 9.51
N SER A 420 0.99 2.75 10.37
CA SER A 420 1.13 2.69 11.83
C SER A 420 1.32 1.25 12.30
N ALA A 421 0.48 0.33 11.84
CA ALA A 421 0.59 -1.09 12.20
C ALA A 421 1.93 -1.69 11.77
N LEU A 422 2.43 -1.32 10.57
CA LEU A 422 3.76 -1.73 10.11
C LEU A 422 4.86 -1.19 11.03
N ALA A 423 4.78 0.10 11.40
CA ALA A 423 5.75 0.73 12.30
C ALA A 423 5.73 0.14 13.72
N GLU A 424 4.57 -0.27 14.22
CA GLU A 424 4.40 -0.90 15.52
C GLU A 424 4.87 -2.36 15.52
N ALA A 425 4.64 -3.09 14.42
CA ALA A 425 5.10 -4.45 14.24
C ALA A 425 6.64 -4.55 14.22
N PHE A 426 7.29 -3.55 13.65
CA PHE A 426 8.74 -3.51 13.43
C PHE A 426 9.35 -2.22 14.02
N PRO A 427 9.48 -2.14 15.36
CA PRO A 427 9.84 -0.91 16.05
C PRO A 427 11.29 -0.45 15.80
N ASP A 428 12.17 -1.33 15.37
CA ASP A 428 13.58 -1.03 15.13
C ASP A 428 13.83 -0.51 13.70
N GLN A 429 12.90 -0.71 12.76
CA GLN A 429 13.00 -0.24 11.38
C GLN A 429 12.30 1.09 11.18
N ARG A 430 12.83 1.91 10.27
CA ARG A 430 12.08 3.04 9.71
C ARG A 430 11.07 2.52 8.69
N VAL A 431 10.02 3.30 8.44
CA VAL A 431 9.01 2.96 7.42
C VAL A 431 9.12 3.88 6.22
N ALA A 432 8.73 3.39 5.05
CA ALA A 432 8.76 4.16 3.81
C ALA A 432 7.64 3.73 2.85
N LEU A 433 7.37 4.59 1.87
CA LEU A 433 6.68 4.19 0.65
C LEU A 433 7.75 4.12 -0.43
N THR A 434 8.36 2.94 -0.59
CA THR A 434 9.54 2.72 -1.43
C THR A 434 9.22 2.49 -2.89
N GLU A 435 7.96 2.25 -3.21
CA GLU A 435 7.45 2.21 -4.56
C GLU A 435 5.99 2.62 -4.57
N LEU A 436 5.66 3.62 -5.37
CA LEU A 436 4.29 4.02 -5.65
C LEU A 436 4.14 4.17 -7.16
N GLY A 437 3.13 3.54 -7.72
CA GLY A 437 2.83 3.65 -9.13
C GLY A 437 1.33 3.74 -9.40
N TYR A 438 0.94 4.59 -10.36
CA TYR A 438 -0.40 4.69 -10.88
C TYR A 438 -0.31 5.11 -12.35
N GLY A 439 -0.05 4.14 -13.23
CA GLY A 439 0.17 4.36 -14.66
C GLY A 439 -1.10 4.70 -15.43
N ALA A 440 -0.98 5.38 -16.57
CA ALA A 440 -2.13 5.73 -17.40
C ALA A 440 -2.80 4.49 -18.01
N GLU A 441 -2.03 3.51 -18.41
CA GLU A 441 -2.51 2.22 -18.94
C GLU A 441 -3.19 1.36 -17.90
N ASP A 442 -2.82 1.50 -16.62
CA ASP A 442 -3.43 0.74 -15.52
C ASP A 442 -4.78 1.31 -15.12
N LEU A 443 -5.13 2.49 -15.60
CA LEU A 443 -6.40 3.15 -15.33
C LEU A 443 -7.56 2.65 -16.21
N ASP A 444 -7.37 1.65 -17.05
CA ASP A 444 -8.43 1.09 -17.90
C ASP A 444 -9.35 0.12 -17.18
N SER A 445 -8.96 -0.41 -16.03
CA SER A 445 -9.76 -1.24 -15.13
C SER A 445 -9.81 -0.60 -13.75
N GLY A 446 -11.00 -0.50 -13.13
CA GLY A 446 -11.12 -0.03 -11.74
C GLY A 446 -10.48 -1.03 -10.78
N PRO A 447 -10.41 -0.75 -9.49
CA PRO A 447 -10.95 0.42 -8.80
C PRO A 447 -10.07 1.67 -8.99
N TRP A 448 -10.71 2.84 -8.99
CA TRP A 448 -10.05 4.12 -9.18
C TRP A 448 -9.89 4.82 -7.84
N TRP A 449 -8.67 5.11 -7.51
CA TRP A 449 -8.36 5.99 -6.41
C TRP A 449 -8.14 7.40 -6.95
N PHE A 450 -8.85 8.39 -6.43
CA PHE A 450 -8.88 9.78 -6.89
C PHE A 450 -9.16 9.97 -8.41
N GLY A 451 -10.36 10.36 -8.75
CA GLY A 451 -10.73 10.68 -10.13
C GLY A 451 -11.28 9.50 -10.93
N SER A 452 -11.19 9.59 -12.22
CA SER A 452 -11.78 8.64 -13.16
C SER A 452 -10.90 8.42 -14.38
N GLN A 453 -11.28 7.46 -15.22
CA GLN A 453 -10.63 7.21 -16.52
C GLN A 453 -10.61 8.45 -17.42
N GLN A 454 -11.57 9.36 -17.25
CA GLN A 454 -11.67 10.60 -18.02
C GLN A 454 -10.75 11.71 -17.50
N ASP A 455 -10.20 11.55 -16.29
CA ASP A 455 -9.26 12.50 -15.67
C ASP A 455 -8.09 11.78 -15.01
N THR A 456 -7.30 11.12 -15.86
CA THR A 456 -6.14 10.33 -15.44
C THR A 456 -5.04 11.19 -14.79
N ALA A 457 -4.89 12.43 -15.23
CA ALA A 457 -3.91 13.34 -14.66
C ALA A 457 -4.27 13.68 -13.20
N SER A 458 -5.53 14.05 -12.94
CA SER A 458 -6.03 14.31 -11.58
C SER A 458 -5.89 13.07 -10.69
N ALA A 459 -6.30 11.89 -11.17
CA ALA A 459 -6.21 10.65 -10.42
C ALA A 459 -4.77 10.34 -9.97
N ARG A 460 -3.79 10.51 -10.85
CA ARG A 460 -2.37 10.24 -10.58
C ARG A 460 -1.75 11.25 -9.64
N THR A 461 -1.97 12.53 -9.89
CA THR A 461 -1.40 13.61 -9.05
C THR A 461 -2.01 13.61 -7.65
N ALA A 462 -3.31 13.39 -7.51
CA ALA A 462 -3.97 13.29 -6.22
C ALA A 462 -3.49 12.05 -5.43
N THR A 463 -3.32 10.91 -6.09
CA THR A 463 -2.74 9.71 -5.48
C THR A 463 -1.30 9.96 -5.01
N ALA A 464 -0.47 10.58 -5.86
CA ALA A 464 0.91 10.91 -5.50
C ALA A 464 0.96 11.86 -4.30
N ARG A 465 0.14 12.93 -4.28
CA ARG A 465 0.06 13.88 -3.18
C ARG A 465 -0.33 13.20 -1.88
N HIS A 466 -1.48 12.53 -1.87
CA HIS A 466 -2.04 11.96 -0.64
C HIS A 466 -1.16 10.88 -0.03
N LEU A 467 -0.78 9.85 -0.79
CA LEU A 467 -0.02 8.74 -0.25
C LEU A 467 1.42 9.15 0.13
N THR A 468 2.02 10.09 -0.60
CA THR A 468 3.32 10.66 -0.21
C THR A 468 3.21 11.41 1.13
N SER A 469 2.16 12.23 1.30
CA SER A 469 1.91 12.98 2.53
C SER A 469 1.68 12.05 3.72
N ALA A 470 0.84 11.03 3.55
CA ALA A 470 0.56 10.03 4.58
C ALA A 470 1.82 9.28 5.03
N ALA A 471 2.72 8.96 4.11
CA ALA A 471 3.96 8.26 4.41
C ALA A 471 5.04 9.16 5.01
N LEU A 472 5.21 10.38 4.49
CA LEU A 472 6.23 11.33 5.00
C LEU A 472 5.88 11.84 6.39
N GLY A 473 4.61 12.13 6.70
CA GLY A 473 4.16 12.72 7.95
C GLY A 473 4.26 11.81 9.18
N ARG A 474 5.23 10.89 9.22
CA ARG A 474 5.43 9.92 10.31
C ARG A 474 6.77 10.11 10.99
N GLU A 475 6.80 9.94 12.31
CA GLU A 475 8.00 10.12 13.14
C GLU A 475 9.19 9.28 12.64
N ARG A 476 8.94 8.06 12.15
CA ARG A 476 9.97 7.15 11.65
C ARG A 476 9.97 7.00 10.13
N SER A 477 9.42 7.99 9.41
CA SER A 477 9.48 7.96 7.95
C SER A 477 10.93 8.04 7.46
N TRP A 478 11.31 7.14 6.54
CA TRP A 478 12.57 7.27 5.79
C TRP A 478 12.38 8.06 4.51
N GLY A 479 11.23 7.91 3.85
CA GLY A 479 10.94 8.63 2.61
C GLY A 479 9.74 8.11 1.85
N ALA A 480 9.34 8.85 0.83
CA ALA A 480 8.27 8.54 -0.11
C ALA A 480 8.37 9.45 -1.35
N PRO A 481 7.68 9.17 -2.46
CA PRO A 481 6.98 7.93 -2.76
C PRO A 481 7.83 6.96 -3.59
N PHE A 482 9.04 7.33 -4.01
CA PHE A 482 9.86 6.66 -5.03
C PHE A 482 9.04 6.32 -6.28
N TRP A 483 8.40 7.35 -6.83
CA TRP A 483 7.42 7.24 -7.92
C TRP A 483 7.96 6.46 -9.11
N TRP A 484 7.30 5.32 -9.43
CA TRP A 484 7.79 4.35 -10.43
C TRP A 484 7.83 4.92 -11.85
N TYR A 485 6.77 5.63 -12.22
CA TYR A 485 6.61 6.13 -13.60
C TYR A 485 7.27 7.50 -13.84
N TYR A 486 8.19 7.96 -12.98
CA TYR A 486 8.75 9.31 -13.05
C TYR A 486 9.30 9.66 -14.44
N LEU A 487 10.15 8.82 -15.03
CA LEU A 487 10.73 9.07 -16.36
C LEU A 487 9.69 9.09 -17.50
N GLN A 488 8.58 8.42 -17.32
CA GLN A 488 7.46 8.40 -18.27
C GLN A 488 6.56 9.61 -18.12
N ASP A 489 6.31 10.06 -16.90
CA ASP A 489 5.40 11.14 -16.56
C ASP A 489 5.99 12.51 -16.88
N GLU A 490 7.30 12.67 -16.69
CA GLU A 490 7.98 13.92 -16.96
C GLU A 490 8.33 14.14 -18.44
N LYS A 491 7.90 13.25 -19.33
CA LYS A 491 8.05 13.44 -20.78
C LYS A 491 7.01 14.45 -21.29
N PRO A 492 7.40 15.39 -22.19
CA PRO A 492 6.44 16.28 -22.83
C PRO A 492 5.30 15.52 -23.51
N GLY A 493 4.05 15.84 -23.15
CA GLY A 493 2.86 15.19 -23.68
C GLY A 493 2.55 13.81 -23.09
N ALA A 494 3.15 13.44 -21.97
CA ALA A 494 2.76 12.22 -21.24
C ALA A 494 1.27 12.27 -20.85
N PRO A 495 0.54 11.14 -20.98
CA PRO A 495 -0.91 11.14 -20.79
C PRO A 495 -1.35 11.43 -19.34
N GLY A 496 -0.50 11.22 -18.37
CA GLY A 496 -0.82 11.43 -16.95
C GLY A 496 -0.49 12.80 -16.39
N GLY A 497 0.15 13.66 -17.18
CA GLY A 497 0.66 14.95 -16.70
C GLY A 497 1.86 14.79 -15.74
N PRO A 498 2.51 15.89 -15.38
CA PRO A 498 3.68 15.86 -14.51
C PRO A 498 3.29 15.53 -13.06
N VAL A 499 4.00 14.58 -12.46
CA VAL A 499 3.91 14.25 -11.03
C VAL A 499 4.95 15.07 -10.23
N GLY A 500 6.05 15.47 -10.86
CA GLY A 500 7.15 16.19 -10.24
C GLY A 500 6.74 17.49 -9.53
N ASP A 501 5.82 18.26 -10.13
CA ASP A 501 5.30 19.50 -9.51
C ASP A 501 4.57 19.18 -8.20
N VAL A 502 3.72 18.14 -8.20
CA VAL A 502 2.98 17.70 -6.99
C VAL A 502 3.93 17.22 -5.91
N LEU A 503 4.96 16.45 -6.28
CA LEU A 503 5.98 16.00 -5.33
C LEU A 503 6.79 17.17 -4.78
N SER A 504 7.03 18.21 -5.57
CA SER A 504 7.67 19.44 -5.12
C SER A 504 6.81 20.21 -4.11
N ASP A 505 5.50 20.31 -4.34
CA ASP A 505 4.57 20.91 -3.38
C ASP A 505 4.59 20.15 -2.04
N VAL A 506 4.53 18.82 -2.10
CA VAL A 506 4.63 17.97 -0.90
C VAL A 506 5.98 18.14 -0.20
N ALA A 507 7.09 18.22 -0.94
CA ALA A 507 8.42 18.39 -0.36
C ALA A 507 8.59 19.72 0.37
N THR A 508 7.95 20.79 -0.14
CA THR A 508 8.04 22.14 0.41
C THR A 508 6.97 22.47 1.46
N GLY A 509 5.93 21.63 1.58
CA GLY A 509 4.76 21.93 2.40
C GLY A 509 3.90 23.06 1.81
N SER A 510 4.07 23.39 0.52
CA SER A 510 3.27 24.41 -0.16
C SER A 510 1.89 23.81 -0.48
N GLN A 511 0.85 24.39 0.10
CA GLN A 511 -0.52 24.15 -0.37
C GLN A 511 -0.82 25.19 -1.43
N ASP A 512 -1.10 24.77 -2.67
CA ASP A 512 -1.65 25.68 -3.66
C ASP A 512 -2.97 26.24 -3.14
N GLN A 513 -3.05 27.58 -3.01
CA GLN A 513 -4.22 28.35 -2.61
C GLN A 513 -5.25 28.43 -3.75
#